data_ca74842d262918114a995700eded0efd
#
_entry.id   ca74842d262918114a995700eded0efd
#
_cell.length_a   1.000
_cell.length_b   1.000
_cell.length_c   1.000
_cell.angle_alpha   90.00
_cell.angle_beta   90.00
_cell.angle_gamma   90.00
#
_symmetry.space_group_name_H-M   'P 1'
#
loop_
_entity.id
_entity.type
_entity.pdbx_description
1 polymer ?
#
loop_
_entity_poly.entity_id
_entity_poly.type
_entity_poly.pdbx_seq_one_letter_code
_entity_poly.pdbx_strand_id
1 'polypeptide(L)'
;NSHLRGNKVSDYELNRLQSHSTTWGASFGGPIIKDKLFFFANGEYQSNISAGPSGTARVNASDEWSPSSGTVHRPLQSDMDNMLSFLNNTYGYNPGRYQGYSLDTPSYKFLARIDWNINENNKINLRFSKSHDKNSKAPSNSTSPFKDYVIYPGGTSDGVSITGGKNQSGRTANAGLYFESSRYDEVKNFTSLAGEWNSKWGGVQNVLRLTYSYQDEPRSYVGGIFPT
;
A
#
# COMPACT_ATOMS: atom_id res chain seq x y z
N ASN A 1 4.11 21.73 -6.27
CA ASN A 1 3.98 22.61 -7.46
C ASN A 1 2.98 22.08 -8.49
N SER A 2 1.79 21.65 -8.03
CA SER A 2 0.71 21.19 -8.90
C SER A 2 0.09 22.32 -9.74
N HIS A 3 0.23 23.56 -9.30
CA HIS A 3 -0.32 24.74 -9.99
C HIS A 3 0.38 25.10 -11.31
N LEU A 4 1.56 24.55 -11.57
CA LEU A 4 2.33 24.81 -12.80
C LEU A 4 2.17 23.71 -13.85
N ARG A 5 1.39 22.67 -13.59
CA ARG A 5 1.17 21.58 -14.52
C ARG A 5 -0.23 21.69 -15.12
N GLY A 6 -0.29 22.02 -16.40
CA GLY A 6 -1.54 21.94 -17.16
C GLY A 6 -2.12 20.53 -17.12
N ASN A 7 -3.44 20.42 -17.16
CA ASN A 7 -4.18 19.16 -17.25
C ASN A 7 -4.59 18.81 -18.70
N LYS A 8 -4.10 19.57 -19.67
CA LYS A 8 -4.39 19.37 -21.10
C LYS A 8 -3.11 19.21 -21.88
N VAL A 9 -3.11 18.25 -22.80
CA VAL A 9 -2.09 18.09 -23.83
C VAL A 9 -2.83 18.11 -25.17
N SER A 10 -2.67 19.19 -25.95
CA SER A 10 -3.52 19.48 -27.09
C SER A 10 -4.99 19.52 -26.68
N ASP A 11 -5.87 18.81 -27.35
CA ASP A 11 -7.31 18.76 -27.06
C ASP A 11 -7.70 17.69 -26.02
N TYR A 12 -6.71 16.92 -25.53
CA TYR A 12 -6.94 15.86 -24.57
C TYR A 12 -6.81 16.37 -23.13
N GLU A 13 -7.86 16.17 -22.35
CA GLU A 13 -7.83 16.40 -20.92
C GLU A 13 -7.24 15.17 -20.18
N LEU A 14 -6.11 15.40 -19.49
CA LEU A 14 -5.46 14.35 -18.71
C LEU A 14 -6.16 14.26 -17.36
N ASN A 15 -6.86 13.17 -17.13
CA ASN A 15 -7.36 12.84 -15.79
C ASN A 15 -6.18 12.43 -14.89
N ARG A 16 -5.59 13.44 -14.26
CA ARG A 16 -4.42 13.24 -13.39
C ARG A 16 -4.89 12.84 -12.01
N LEU A 17 -4.64 11.59 -11.67
CA LEU A 17 -4.77 11.15 -10.30
C LEU A 17 -3.75 11.90 -9.43
N GLN A 18 -4.23 12.48 -8.36
CA GLN A 18 -3.39 13.23 -7.44
C GLN A 18 -2.48 12.27 -6.65
N SER A 19 -1.22 12.65 -6.54
CA SER A 19 -0.27 11.99 -5.67
C SER A 19 0.36 13.02 -4.76
N HIS A 20 0.25 12.82 -3.46
CA HIS A 20 0.89 13.69 -2.48
C HIS A 20 1.26 12.88 -1.23
N SER A 21 2.27 13.37 -0.54
CA SER A 21 2.69 12.84 0.74
C SER A 21 2.72 13.98 1.76
N THR A 22 2.12 13.75 2.90
CA THR A 22 2.15 14.69 4.02
C THR A 22 2.66 13.98 5.25
N THR A 23 3.67 14.55 5.89
CA THR A 23 4.26 14.00 7.10
C THR A 23 4.08 14.98 8.26
N TRP A 24 3.59 14.48 9.37
CA TRP A 24 3.48 15.18 10.64
C TRP A 24 4.31 14.44 11.66
N GLY A 25 5.11 15.19 12.41
CA GLY A 25 5.92 14.58 13.46
C GLY A 25 6.18 15.57 14.59
N ALA A 26 6.35 14.99 15.76
CA ALA A 26 6.74 15.75 16.94
C ALA A 26 7.71 14.92 17.77
N SER A 27 8.64 15.60 18.41
CA SER A 27 9.53 15.01 19.41
C SER A 27 9.62 15.90 20.62
N PHE A 28 9.70 15.27 21.78
CA PHE A 28 9.94 15.97 23.03
C PHE A 28 10.76 15.09 23.95
N GLY A 29 11.49 15.72 24.85
CA GLY A 29 12.32 15.01 25.81
C GLY A 29 12.91 15.96 26.81
N GLY A 30 13.43 15.40 27.88
CA GLY A 30 14.05 16.18 28.94
C GLY A 30 14.37 15.35 30.16
N PRO A 31 14.87 15.98 31.21
CA PRO A 31 15.14 15.34 32.48
C PRO A 31 13.84 15.10 33.25
N ILE A 32 13.62 13.85 33.70
CA ILE A 32 12.66 13.51 34.72
C ILE A 32 13.27 13.81 36.10
N ILE A 33 14.54 13.44 36.26
CA ILE A 33 15.36 13.77 37.42
C ILE A 33 16.65 14.36 36.89
N LYS A 34 16.96 15.60 37.28
CA LYS A 34 18.13 16.31 36.82
C LYS A 34 19.40 15.45 37.00
N ASP A 35 20.21 15.40 35.95
CA ASP A 35 21.48 14.68 35.84
C ASP A 35 21.38 13.14 35.98
N LYS A 36 20.19 12.61 36.28
CA LYS A 36 19.99 11.17 36.54
C LYS A 36 19.10 10.44 35.55
N LEU A 37 17.91 10.96 35.31
CA LEU A 37 16.90 10.24 34.54
C LEU A 37 16.34 11.15 33.44
N PHE A 38 16.45 10.69 32.24
CA PHE A 38 15.97 11.42 31.06
C PHE A 38 15.00 10.57 30.27
N PHE A 39 14.09 11.23 29.60
CA PHE A 39 13.22 10.59 28.61
C PHE A 39 13.29 11.30 27.28
N PHE A 40 12.96 10.58 26.25
CA PHE A 40 12.74 11.09 24.91
C PHE A 40 11.59 10.33 24.26
N ALA A 41 10.71 11.05 23.56
CA ALA A 41 9.65 10.48 22.76
C ALA A 41 9.59 11.17 21.39
N ASN A 42 9.34 10.39 20.36
CA ASN A 42 9.14 10.86 18.99
C ASN A 42 7.95 10.12 18.39
N GLY A 43 7.09 10.86 17.69
CA GLY A 43 5.99 10.30 16.91
C GLY A 43 5.97 10.92 15.53
N GLU A 44 5.74 10.09 14.49
CA GLU A 44 5.59 10.49 13.11
C GLU A 44 4.38 9.80 12.51
N TYR A 45 3.58 10.55 11.79
CA TYR A 45 2.49 10.07 10.95
C TYR A 45 2.71 10.58 9.53
N GLN A 46 2.62 9.68 8.57
CA GLN A 46 2.72 10.01 7.15
C GLN A 46 1.47 9.49 6.44
N SER A 47 0.79 10.37 5.70
CA SER A 47 -0.25 10.01 4.74
C SER A 47 0.33 10.11 3.35
N ASN A 48 0.34 8.98 2.64
CA ASN A 48 0.74 8.91 1.24
C ASN A 48 -0.48 8.59 0.40
N ILE A 49 -0.84 9.52 -0.46
CA ILE A 49 -1.85 9.30 -1.49
C ILE A 49 -1.10 9.13 -2.81
N SER A 50 -1.22 7.97 -3.42
CA SER A 50 -0.64 7.64 -4.71
C SER A 50 -1.72 7.43 -5.76
N ALA A 51 -1.37 7.66 -7.02
CA ALA A 51 -2.26 7.35 -8.13
C ALA A 51 -2.57 5.85 -8.13
N GLY A 52 -3.82 5.51 -8.30
CA GLY A 52 -4.27 4.16 -8.58
C GLY A 52 -3.90 3.70 -10.00
N PRO A 53 -4.47 2.60 -10.48
CA PRO A 53 -4.23 2.12 -11.83
C PRO A 53 -4.57 3.17 -12.89
N SER A 54 -3.73 3.29 -13.89
CA SER A 54 -3.90 4.24 -15.00
C SER A 54 -4.90 3.77 -16.06
N GLY A 55 -5.32 2.49 -16.01
CA GLY A 55 -6.24 1.92 -16.98
C GLY A 55 -7.62 2.56 -16.94
N THR A 56 -8.18 2.81 -18.13
CA THR A 56 -9.53 3.33 -18.33
C THR A 56 -10.33 2.39 -19.23
N ALA A 57 -11.64 2.32 -19.03
CA ALA A 57 -12.52 1.56 -19.90
C ALA A 57 -12.71 2.28 -21.24
N ARG A 58 -13.02 1.52 -22.29
CA ARG A 58 -13.50 2.07 -23.56
C ARG A 58 -14.87 2.72 -23.37
N VAL A 59 -15.08 3.86 -23.99
CA VAL A 59 -16.39 4.50 -24.03
C VAL A 59 -17.27 3.85 -25.10
N ASN A 60 -16.71 3.61 -26.29
CA ASN A 60 -17.40 2.99 -27.40
C ASN A 60 -16.76 1.64 -27.76
N ALA A 61 -17.55 0.73 -28.33
CA ALA A 61 -17.06 -0.57 -28.79
C ALA A 61 -15.99 -0.47 -29.90
N SER A 62 -16.03 0.63 -30.65
CA SER A 62 -15.06 0.92 -31.74
C SER A 62 -13.76 1.56 -31.25
N ASP A 63 -13.67 1.97 -29.98
CA ASP A 63 -12.47 2.59 -29.45
C ASP A 63 -11.30 1.60 -29.46
N GLU A 64 -10.15 2.07 -29.90
CA GLU A 64 -8.94 1.28 -29.85
C GLU A 64 -8.48 1.02 -28.41
N TRP A 65 -7.96 -0.15 -28.16
CA TRP A 65 -7.40 -0.54 -26.88
C TRP A 65 -6.13 -1.37 -27.07
N SER A 66 -5.26 -1.39 -26.07
CA SER A 66 -4.02 -2.13 -26.14
C SER A 66 -3.82 -3.02 -24.92
N PRO A 67 -3.51 -4.31 -25.10
CA PRO A 67 -3.28 -5.23 -24.00
C PRO A 67 -1.96 -4.97 -23.25
N SER A 68 -1.01 -4.24 -23.81
CA SER A 68 0.35 -4.18 -23.29
C SER A 68 0.93 -2.78 -23.08
N SER A 69 0.43 -1.76 -23.75
CA SER A 69 1.07 -0.45 -23.74
C SER A 69 0.13 0.75 -23.65
N GLY A 70 -1.18 0.54 -23.78
CA GLY A 70 -2.17 1.60 -23.72
C GLY A 70 -2.74 1.83 -22.33
N THR A 71 -3.29 3.00 -22.11
CA THR A 71 -4.10 3.33 -20.92
C THR A 71 -5.56 2.90 -21.10
N VAL A 72 -6.02 2.77 -22.36
CA VAL A 72 -7.37 2.30 -22.69
C VAL A 72 -7.38 0.77 -22.68
N HIS A 73 -8.19 0.21 -21.82
CA HIS A 73 -8.33 -1.22 -21.61
C HIS A 73 -9.57 -1.77 -22.30
N ARG A 74 -9.63 -3.08 -22.49
CA ARG A 74 -10.65 -3.76 -23.26
C ARG A 74 -12.09 -3.60 -22.77
N PRO A 75 -12.40 -3.63 -21.47
CA PRO A 75 -13.78 -3.53 -20.99
C PRO A 75 -14.47 -2.25 -21.44
N LEU A 76 -15.75 -2.34 -21.79
CA LEU A 76 -16.59 -1.17 -22.00
C LEU A 76 -16.98 -0.54 -20.66
N GLN A 77 -17.06 0.77 -20.63
CA GLN A 77 -17.53 1.51 -19.47
C GLN A 77 -18.95 1.07 -19.09
N SER A 78 -19.84 0.92 -20.07
CA SER A 78 -21.21 0.45 -19.83
C SER A 78 -21.25 -0.94 -19.17
N ASP A 79 -20.37 -1.85 -19.55
CA ASP A 79 -20.33 -3.19 -18.97
C ASP A 79 -19.84 -3.15 -17.51
N MET A 80 -18.82 -2.32 -17.24
CA MET A 80 -18.31 -2.14 -15.89
C MET A 80 -19.36 -1.49 -14.97
N ASP A 81 -20.09 -0.49 -15.46
CA ASP A 81 -21.14 0.21 -14.70
C ASP A 81 -22.34 -0.71 -14.47
N ASN A 82 -22.72 -1.54 -15.46
CA ASN A 82 -23.74 -2.56 -15.31
C ASN A 82 -23.35 -3.61 -14.27
N MET A 83 -22.09 -4.07 -14.28
CA MET A 83 -21.58 -5.01 -13.30
C MET A 83 -21.61 -4.41 -11.89
N LEU A 84 -21.17 -3.16 -11.73
CA LEU A 84 -21.22 -2.45 -10.46
C LEU A 84 -22.68 -2.37 -9.93
N SER A 85 -23.60 -1.98 -10.81
CA SER A 85 -25.02 -1.87 -10.49
C SER A 85 -25.62 -3.23 -10.12
N PHE A 86 -25.28 -4.28 -10.86
CA PHE A 86 -25.73 -5.65 -10.60
C PHE A 86 -25.24 -6.14 -9.23
N LEU A 87 -23.97 -5.98 -8.92
CA LEU A 87 -23.39 -6.39 -7.64
C LEU A 87 -24.05 -5.66 -6.46
N ASN A 88 -24.26 -4.35 -6.63
CA ASN A 88 -24.85 -3.54 -5.57
C ASN A 88 -26.34 -3.89 -5.38
N ASN A 89 -27.13 -4.00 -6.46
CA ASN A 89 -28.56 -4.19 -6.38
C ASN A 89 -28.95 -5.64 -6.02
N THR A 90 -28.19 -6.63 -6.50
CA THR A 90 -28.51 -8.04 -6.29
C THR A 90 -27.96 -8.58 -4.98
N TYR A 91 -26.74 -8.15 -4.62
CA TYR A 91 -26.03 -8.69 -3.46
C TYR A 91 -25.79 -7.68 -2.35
N GLY A 92 -26.16 -6.41 -2.53
CA GLY A 92 -25.82 -5.35 -1.58
C GLY A 92 -24.32 -5.10 -1.47
N TYR A 93 -23.54 -5.55 -2.47
CA TYR A 93 -22.10 -5.49 -2.47
C TYR A 93 -21.60 -4.33 -3.34
N ASN A 94 -20.93 -3.35 -2.71
CA ASN A 94 -20.29 -2.26 -3.43
C ASN A 94 -18.80 -2.60 -3.67
N PRO A 95 -18.41 -2.96 -4.91
CA PRO A 95 -17.04 -3.30 -5.22
C PRO A 95 -16.09 -2.09 -5.31
N GLY A 96 -16.59 -0.86 -5.13
CA GLY A 96 -15.83 0.36 -5.34
C GLY A 96 -15.65 0.72 -6.81
N ARG A 97 -14.74 1.62 -7.10
CA ARG A 97 -14.45 2.09 -8.46
C ARG A 97 -13.53 1.14 -9.19
N TYR A 98 -13.60 1.09 -10.51
CA TYR A 98 -12.69 0.32 -11.37
C TYR A 98 -11.65 1.20 -12.10
N GLN A 99 -11.82 2.53 -12.05
CA GLN A 99 -10.87 3.50 -12.62
C GLN A 99 -10.93 4.84 -11.86
N GLY A 100 -9.90 5.66 -12.00
CA GLY A 100 -9.91 7.03 -11.51
C GLY A 100 -9.87 7.16 -9.98
N TYR A 101 -9.29 6.21 -9.27
CA TYR A 101 -9.15 6.25 -7.81
C TYR A 101 -7.70 6.37 -7.36
N SER A 102 -7.51 6.88 -6.17
CA SER A 102 -6.21 7.00 -5.53
C SER A 102 -6.08 6.00 -4.38
N LEU A 103 -4.86 5.70 -4.02
CA LEU A 103 -4.51 4.75 -2.96
C LEU A 103 -3.98 5.53 -1.76
N ASP A 104 -4.59 5.31 -0.61
CA ASP A 104 -4.13 5.86 0.65
C ASP A 104 -3.32 4.80 1.41
N THR A 105 -2.05 5.12 1.68
CA THR A 105 -1.11 4.23 2.36
C THR A 105 -0.52 4.94 3.57
N PRO A 106 -1.27 5.00 4.69
CA PRO A 106 -0.80 5.64 5.92
C PRO A 106 0.34 4.84 6.56
N SER A 107 1.26 5.57 7.16
CA SER A 107 2.35 5.02 7.97
C SER A 107 2.46 5.81 9.27
N TYR A 108 2.77 5.14 10.36
CA TYR A 108 3.12 5.81 11.61
C TYR A 108 4.31 5.14 12.28
N LYS A 109 5.10 5.96 12.94
CA LYS A 109 6.28 5.53 13.69
C LYS A 109 6.25 6.17 15.06
N PHE A 110 6.61 5.39 16.05
CA PHE A 110 6.74 5.85 17.42
C PHE A 110 8.03 5.32 18.01
N LEU A 111 8.73 6.18 18.76
CA LEU A 111 9.92 5.85 19.51
C LEU A 111 9.82 6.48 20.90
N ALA A 112 10.14 5.69 21.92
CA ALA A 112 10.32 6.17 23.28
C ALA A 112 11.67 5.66 23.81
N ARG A 113 12.36 6.49 24.57
CA ARG A 113 13.64 6.15 25.20
C ARG A 113 13.70 6.71 26.60
N ILE A 114 14.29 5.93 27.49
CA ILE A 114 14.65 6.33 28.84
C ILE A 114 16.15 6.10 29.02
N ASP A 115 16.84 7.11 29.53
CA ASP A 115 18.25 7.05 29.88
C ASP A 115 18.38 7.29 31.38
N TRP A 116 18.96 6.30 32.08
CA TRP A 116 19.12 6.34 33.52
C TRP A 116 20.59 6.24 33.91
N ASN A 117 21.13 7.34 34.44
CA ASN A 117 22.44 7.40 35.07
C ASN A 117 22.27 7.00 36.55
N ILE A 118 22.41 5.69 36.86
CA ILE A 118 22.23 5.17 38.22
C ILE A 118 23.30 5.77 39.14
N ASN A 119 24.56 5.72 38.66
CA ASN A 119 25.72 6.33 39.28
C ASN A 119 26.83 6.55 38.23
N GLU A 120 28.00 7.01 38.63
CA GLU A 120 29.13 7.26 37.70
C GLU A 120 29.59 6.03 36.94
N ASN A 121 29.38 4.85 37.50
CA ASN A 121 29.84 3.59 36.95
C ASN A 121 28.74 2.78 36.26
N ASN A 122 27.47 3.16 36.42
CA ASN A 122 26.35 2.38 35.88
C ASN A 122 25.37 3.27 35.16
N LYS A 123 25.12 2.97 33.89
CA LYS A 123 24.13 3.65 33.05
C LYS A 123 23.27 2.61 32.34
N ILE A 124 21.98 2.85 32.34
CA ILE A 124 21.00 2.01 31.62
C ILE A 124 20.26 2.87 30.60
N ASN A 125 20.04 2.35 29.42
CA ASN A 125 19.05 2.90 28.52
C ASN A 125 18.05 1.83 28.09
N LEU A 126 16.81 2.26 27.94
CA LEU A 126 15.70 1.46 27.42
C LEU A 126 15.11 2.19 26.23
N ARG A 127 14.87 1.48 25.13
CA ARG A 127 14.27 2.01 23.92
C ARG A 127 13.14 1.12 23.46
N PHE A 128 12.00 1.72 23.25
CA PHE A 128 10.85 1.10 22.59
C PHE A 128 10.64 1.78 21.24
N SER A 129 10.40 1.00 20.20
CA SER A 129 10.00 1.51 18.90
C SER A 129 8.86 0.69 18.31
N LYS A 130 7.95 1.37 17.63
CA LYS A 130 6.84 0.77 16.90
C LYS A 130 6.67 1.48 15.58
N SER A 131 6.51 0.71 14.50
CA SER A 131 6.08 1.22 13.20
C SER A 131 4.93 0.41 12.64
N HIS A 132 4.14 1.08 11.84
CA HIS A 132 3.05 0.51 11.07
C HIS A 132 3.06 1.15 9.70
N ASP A 133 3.22 0.34 8.67
CA ASP A 133 3.19 0.78 7.28
C ASP A 133 2.10 -0.01 6.55
N LYS A 134 1.22 0.69 5.87
CA LYS A 134 0.20 0.10 5.01
C LYS A 134 0.58 0.31 3.56
N ASN A 135 0.57 -0.75 2.76
CA ASN A 135 0.85 -0.69 1.34
C ASN A 135 -0.24 -1.41 0.55
N SER A 136 -0.96 -0.66 -0.26
CA SER A 136 -2.04 -1.20 -1.06
C SER A 136 -1.51 -1.84 -2.35
N LYS A 137 -1.91 -3.08 -2.61
CA LYS A 137 -1.46 -3.90 -3.74
C LYS A 137 -2.59 -4.17 -4.72
N ALA A 138 -2.23 -4.24 -5.98
CA ALA A 138 -3.11 -4.76 -7.02
C ALA A 138 -3.43 -6.25 -6.78
N PRO A 139 -4.51 -6.77 -7.33
CA PRO A 139 -4.76 -8.21 -7.33
C PRO A 139 -3.56 -8.98 -7.87
N SER A 140 -3.33 -10.17 -7.32
CA SER A 140 -2.20 -11.00 -7.72
C SER A 140 -2.22 -11.31 -9.21
N ASN A 141 -1.11 -11.07 -9.86
CA ASN A 141 -0.85 -11.44 -11.25
C ASN A 141 -0.22 -12.85 -11.36
N SER A 142 -0.37 -13.68 -10.33
CA SER A 142 0.12 -15.06 -10.36
C SER A 142 -0.58 -15.86 -11.46
N THR A 143 0.20 -16.66 -12.17
CA THR A 143 -0.34 -17.57 -13.19
C THR A 143 -1.35 -18.51 -12.56
N SER A 144 -2.57 -18.50 -13.07
CA SER A 144 -3.57 -19.52 -12.72
C SER A 144 -3.08 -20.87 -13.26
N PRO A 145 -3.27 -21.98 -12.52
CA PRO A 145 -3.06 -23.31 -13.08
C PRO A 145 -4.01 -23.63 -14.24
N PHE A 146 -5.06 -22.89 -14.41
CA PHE A 146 -5.90 -22.93 -15.61
C PHE A 146 -5.14 -22.22 -16.74
N LYS A 147 -4.23 -22.95 -17.32
CA LYS A 147 -3.70 -22.63 -18.64
C LYS A 147 -4.90 -22.63 -19.54
N ASP A 148 -5.05 -21.65 -20.31
CA ASP A 148 -5.90 -21.68 -21.48
C ASP A 148 -7.32 -21.18 -21.28
N TYR A 149 -7.59 -20.29 -22.17
CA TYR A 149 -8.90 -19.95 -22.69
C TYR A 149 -9.73 -18.98 -21.88
N VAL A 150 -9.48 -17.73 -22.09
CA VAL A 150 -10.64 -16.85 -22.19
C VAL A 150 -11.14 -16.99 -23.64
N ILE A 151 -12.10 -17.88 -23.86
CA ILE A 151 -12.87 -17.90 -25.10
C ILE A 151 -13.79 -16.70 -25.01
N TYR A 152 -13.51 -15.67 -25.77
CA TYR A 152 -14.47 -14.58 -25.92
C TYR A 152 -15.56 -15.02 -26.88
N PRO A 153 -16.86 -14.93 -26.50
CA PRO A 153 -17.94 -15.10 -27.46
C PRO A 153 -17.73 -14.09 -28.58
N GLY A 154 -17.55 -14.54 -29.80
CA GLY A 154 -17.26 -13.70 -30.95
C GLY A 154 -15.94 -13.97 -31.63
N GLY A 155 -15.08 -14.81 -31.06
CA GLY A 155 -13.83 -15.21 -31.66
C GLY A 155 -12.83 -14.07 -31.83
N THR A 156 -12.00 -14.17 -32.85
CA THR A 156 -10.90 -13.26 -33.17
C THR A 156 -11.31 -11.86 -33.60
N SER A 157 -12.58 -11.50 -33.59
CA SER A 157 -13.06 -10.19 -34.04
C SER A 157 -12.54 -9.04 -33.15
N ASP A 158 -12.12 -9.32 -31.93
CA ASP A 158 -11.58 -8.32 -31.01
C ASP A 158 -10.06 -8.12 -31.17
N GLY A 159 -9.43 -8.72 -32.17
CA GLY A 159 -8.00 -8.62 -32.41
C GLY A 159 -7.14 -9.34 -31.36
N VAL A 160 -7.73 -10.09 -30.45
CA VAL A 160 -7.01 -10.88 -29.45
C VAL A 160 -6.91 -12.32 -29.93
N SER A 161 -5.79 -12.65 -30.51
CA SER A 161 -5.44 -14.06 -30.74
C SER A 161 -5.00 -14.65 -29.40
N ILE A 162 -5.83 -15.54 -28.87
CA ILE A 162 -5.48 -16.32 -27.68
C ILE A 162 -4.81 -17.60 -28.16
N THR A 163 -3.65 -17.48 -28.69
CA THR A 163 -2.80 -18.64 -28.99
C THR A 163 -1.82 -18.83 -27.85
N GLY A 164 -1.95 -19.93 -27.14
CA GLY A 164 -0.97 -20.42 -26.19
C GLY A 164 -0.73 -19.48 -25.02
N GLY A 165 -1.74 -19.23 -24.25
CA GLY A 165 -1.86 -18.28 -23.17
C GLY A 165 -0.80 -18.22 -22.08
N LYS A 166 0.46 -18.27 -22.41
CA LYS A 166 1.55 -18.19 -21.42
C LYS A 166 1.61 -16.88 -20.65
N ASN A 167 0.96 -15.82 -21.15
CA ASN A 167 1.04 -14.48 -20.54
C ASN A 167 -0.30 -13.89 -20.12
N GLN A 168 -1.39 -14.64 -20.21
CA GLN A 168 -2.73 -14.13 -19.88
C GLN A 168 -3.42 -14.87 -18.74
N SER A 169 -2.73 -15.77 -18.10
CA SER A 169 -3.26 -16.63 -17.06
C SER A 169 -3.13 -16.04 -15.66
N GLY A 170 -3.01 -14.73 -15.53
CA GLY A 170 -3.07 -14.06 -14.26
C GLY A 170 -4.51 -13.83 -13.81
N ARG A 171 -4.71 -13.65 -12.52
CA ARG A 171 -5.99 -13.17 -11.96
C ARG A 171 -6.36 -11.78 -12.49
N THR A 172 -5.40 -11.10 -13.10
CA THR A 172 -5.57 -9.84 -13.81
C THR A 172 -5.03 -10.00 -15.23
N ALA A 173 -5.89 -9.84 -16.23
CA ALA A 173 -5.45 -9.68 -17.61
C ALA A 173 -4.79 -8.30 -17.78
N ASN A 174 -3.76 -8.21 -18.62
CA ASN A 174 -3.05 -6.94 -18.89
C ASN A 174 -3.98 -5.83 -19.39
N ALA A 175 -5.03 -6.21 -20.11
CA ALA A 175 -6.06 -5.27 -20.60
C ALA A 175 -7.35 -5.33 -19.79
N GLY A 176 -7.34 -5.96 -18.62
CA GLY A 176 -8.48 -6.02 -17.71
C GLY A 176 -8.54 -4.80 -16.81
N LEU A 177 -9.74 -4.51 -16.32
CA LEU A 177 -9.97 -3.57 -15.21
C LEU A 177 -10.46 -4.37 -14.00
N TYR A 178 -10.08 -3.91 -12.83
CA TYR A 178 -10.52 -4.53 -11.58
C TYR A 178 -11.06 -3.48 -10.61
N PHE A 179 -12.05 -3.86 -9.85
CA PHE A 179 -12.62 -3.00 -8.83
C PHE A 179 -11.68 -2.82 -7.64
N GLU A 180 -11.83 -1.71 -6.93
CA GLU A 180 -11.06 -1.43 -5.70
C GLU A 180 -11.10 -2.58 -4.71
N SER A 181 -12.26 -3.24 -4.58
CA SER A 181 -12.48 -4.36 -3.66
C SER A 181 -11.61 -5.59 -3.91
N SER A 182 -11.13 -5.78 -5.15
CA SER A 182 -10.25 -6.91 -5.48
C SER A 182 -8.80 -6.69 -5.06
N ARG A 183 -8.49 -5.52 -4.53
CA ARG A 183 -7.16 -5.19 -3.98
C ARG A 183 -6.99 -5.78 -2.59
N TYR A 184 -5.74 -5.85 -2.18
CA TYR A 184 -5.38 -6.19 -0.81
C TYR A 184 -4.33 -5.22 -0.27
N ASP A 185 -4.31 -5.07 1.04
CA ASP A 185 -3.32 -4.29 1.74
C ASP A 185 -2.31 -5.21 2.41
N GLU A 186 -1.04 -4.94 2.21
CA GLU A 186 0.05 -5.50 3.00
C GLU A 186 0.36 -4.52 4.13
N VAL A 187 0.18 -4.98 5.34
CA VAL A 187 0.47 -4.20 6.53
C VAL A 187 1.78 -4.72 7.11
N LYS A 188 2.71 -3.81 7.42
CA LYS A 188 3.97 -4.15 8.09
C LYS A 188 3.95 -3.55 9.48
N ASN A 189 3.83 -4.41 10.47
CA ASN A 189 3.93 -4.04 11.86
C ASN A 189 5.29 -4.43 12.40
N PHE A 190 5.98 -3.50 12.99
CA PHE A 190 7.24 -3.75 13.66
C PHE A 190 7.21 -3.19 15.06
N THR A 191 7.64 -3.99 16.02
CA THR A 191 7.79 -3.59 17.43
C THR A 191 9.15 -4.04 17.92
N SER A 192 9.88 -3.16 18.57
CA SER A 192 11.17 -3.50 19.16
C SER A 192 11.32 -2.88 20.55
N LEU A 193 11.89 -3.68 21.44
CA LEU A 193 12.31 -3.27 22.78
C LEU A 193 13.81 -3.58 22.89
N ALA A 194 14.60 -2.58 23.24
CA ALA A 194 16.04 -2.75 23.44
C ALA A 194 16.46 -2.14 24.78
N GLY A 195 17.31 -2.87 25.49
CA GLY A 195 17.94 -2.42 26.72
C GLY A 195 19.45 -2.51 26.63
N GLU A 196 20.12 -1.54 27.15
CA GLU A 196 21.58 -1.54 27.25
C GLU A 196 21.99 -1.11 28.67
N TRP A 197 22.88 -1.90 29.28
CA TRP A 197 23.51 -1.60 30.54
C TRP A 197 25.00 -1.46 30.35
N ASN A 198 25.50 -0.26 30.60
CA ASN A 198 26.91 0.05 30.62
C ASN A 198 27.37 0.10 32.07
N SER A 199 28.37 -0.70 32.44
CA SER A 199 28.95 -0.73 33.77
C SER A 199 30.46 -0.71 33.75
N LYS A 200 31.04 -0.06 34.76
CA LYS A 200 32.49 0.02 34.94
C LYS A 200 32.85 -0.48 36.35
N TRP A 201 33.69 -1.52 36.41
CA TRP A 201 34.16 -2.13 37.64
C TRP A 201 35.69 -2.14 37.67
N GLY A 202 36.26 -1.26 38.46
CA GLY A 202 37.70 -1.07 38.45
C GLY A 202 38.23 -0.66 37.09
N GLY A 203 39.12 -1.45 36.50
CA GLY A 203 39.64 -1.24 35.14
C GLY A 203 38.83 -1.88 34.00
N VAL A 204 37.73 -2.55 34.29
CA VAL A 204 36.92 -3.29 33.30
C VAL A 204 35.68 -2.51 32.95
N GLN A 205 35.43 -2.34 31.67
CA GLN A 205 34.16 -1.81 31.15
C GLN A 205 33.36 -2.96 30.56
N ASN A 206 32.09 -3.04 30.96
CA ASN A 206 31.15 -4.03 30.47
C ASN A 206 29.93 -3.36 29.82
N VAL A 207 29.46 -3.96 28.71
CA VAL A 207 28.26 -3.52 27.99
C VAL A 207 27.40 -4.75 27.75
N LEU A 208 26.24 -4.78 28.42
CA LEU A 208 25.22 -5.80 28.18
C LEU A 208 24.12 -5.17 27.30
N ARG A 209 23.78 -5.84 26.21
CA ARG A 209 22.66 -5.43 25.32
C ARG A 209 21.67 -6.59 25.19
N LEU A 210 20.41 -6.24 25.36
CA LEU A 210 19.30 -7.16 25.11
C LEU A 210 18.33 -6.49 24.15
N THR A 211 17.90 -7.23 23.14
CA THR A 211 16.95 -6.73 22.14
C THR A 211 15.91 -7.80 21.88
N TYR A 212 14.65 -7.39 21.91
CA TYR A 212 13.52 -8.15 21.42
C TYR A 212 12.90 -7.42 20.25
N SER A 213 12.66 -8.10 19.14
CA SER A 213 11.99 -7.54 17.97
C SER A 213 10.93 -8.50 17.47
N TYR A 214 9.78 -7.96 17.15
CA TYR A 214 8.67 -8.69 16.56
C TYR A 214 8.19 -7.95 15.32
N GLN A 215 8.00 -8.70 14.24
CA GLN A 215 7.45 -8.20 12.98
C GLN A 215 6.35 -9.15 12.51
N ASP A 216 5.24 -8.59 12.06
CA ASP A 216 4.19 -9.31 11.36
C ASP A 216 3.76 -8.53 10.11
N GLU A 217 3.36 -9.28 9.09
CA GLU A 217 2.96 -8.73 7.79
C GLU A 217 1.60 -9.31 7.35
N PRO A 218 0.52 -8.98 8.07
CA PRO A 218 -0.80 -9.46 7.69
C PRO A 218 -1.26 -8.83 6.37
N ARG A 219 -2.06 -9.59 5.64
CA ARG A 219 -2.78 -9.10 4.47
C ARG A 219 -4.25 -8.92 4.81
N SER A 220 -4.82 -7.80 4.40
CA SER A 220 -6.24 -7.52 4.51
C SER A 220 -6.81 -7.23 3.13
N TYR A 221 -8.00 -7.74 2.86
CA TYR A 221 -8.70 -7.49 1.59
C TYR A 221 -9.59 -6.26 1.73
N VAL A 222 -9.51 -5.36 0.73
CA VAL A 222 -10.24 -4.08 0.75
C VAL A 222 -11.75 -4.30 0.71
N GLY A 223 -12.21 -5.26 -0.07
CA GLY A 223 -13.62 -5.54 -0.25
C GLY A 223 -14.23 -6.53 0.74
N GLY A 224 -13.45 -7.02 1.71
CA GLY A 224 -13.90 -8.11 2.56
C GLY A 224 -14.10 -9.42 1.80
N ILE A 225 -14.82 -10.35 2.40
CA ILE A 225 -15.18 -11.61 1.74
C ILE A 225 -16.49 -11.35 0.98
N PHE A 226 -16.46 -11.54 -0.34
CA PHE A 226 -17.68 -11.54 -1.12
C PHE A 226 -18.55 -12.73 -0.65
N PRO A 227 -19.80 -12.50 -0.24
CA PRO A 227 -20.68 -13.60 0.10
C PRO A 227 -20.90 -14.46 -1.14
N THR A 228 -20.41 -15.69 -1.08
CA THR A 228 -20.63 -16.72 -2.11
C THR A 228 -21.97 -17.41 -1.91
#